data_d11b23f76b03ecc91c1b4a4805f9ca23
#
_entry.id   d11b23f76b03ecc91c1b4a4805f9ca23
#
_cell.length_a   1.000
_cell.length_b   1.000
_cell.length_c   1.000
_cell.angle_alpha   90.00
_cell.angle_beta   90.00
_cell.angle_gamma   90.00
#
_symmetry.space_group_name_H-M   'P 1'
#
loop_
_entity.id
_entity.type
_entity.pdbx_description
1 polymer ?
#
loop_
_entity_poly.entity_id
_entity_poly.type
_entity_poly.pdbx_seq_one_letter_code
_entity_poly.pdbx_strand_id
1 'polypeptide(L)'
;MMKVSVTQEKLAKALNLIKDIASSRNELPILNNILLRTDGGRLLIAGTNLEIASTQYIGAKIEDHGSITIPARLVSEFITNLPSGPVELETKNEHLHITSGKFSSVINGVVADEYPELPTIDEKAAVQYEIDVEDLKKAIVQTKLAVSSDVTRAVLTGVYWHNYEGSLYLAATDGYRLAEKRLIKSDNEVSAIIPASTLAEVSKSVSDEKKITVLFDDSQVCFKTGDMEIVSRLIDGKFPDYRQLIPATAETEIVIKKSDFSRVTKIAALFARESGGGITITASEENSLLSIHSIASELGENTSEATAKISADGQVTLNSRYLTEVLNIIDADEIVFSFNGKLSPCVIREQIKNPDYTHIIMPLKS
;
A
#
# COMPACT_ATOMS: atom_id res chain seq x y z
N MET A 1 30.11 14.02 -20.22
CA MET A 1 30.80 12.85 -19.66
C MET A 1 30.56 12.94 -18.16
N MET A 2 30.02 11.92 -17.50
CA MET A 2 29.78 11.91 -16.05
C MET A 2 30.90 11.13 -15.37
N LYS A 3 31.43 11.64 -14.24
CA LYS A 3 32.38 10.90 -13.43
C LYS A 3 32.09 11.15 -11.95
N VAL A 4 31.68 10.10 -11.23
CA VAL A 4 31.25 10.20 -9.83
C VAL A 4 31.72 8.98 -9.01
N SER A 5 31.93 9.18 -7.71
CA SER A 5 32.22 8.14 -6.74
C SER A 5 31.17 8.17 -5.64
N VAL A 6 30.60 6.99 -5.33
CA VAL A 6 29.55 6.76 -4.32
C VAL A 6 29.88 5.55 -3.48
N THR A 7 29.19 5.33 -2.36
CA THR A 7 29.33 4.07 -1.61
C THR A 7 28.39 3.01 -2.16
N GLN A 8 28.89 1.77 -2.22
CA GLN A 8 28.13 0.62 -2.74
C GLN A 8 26.79 0.45 -2.01
N GLU A 9 26.77 0.56 -0.69
CA GLU A 9 25.59 0.33 0.14
C GLU A 9 24.46 1.34 -0.19
N LYS A 10 24.81 2.63 -0.31
CA LYS A 10 23.83 3.68 -0.66
C LYS A 10 23.33 3.53 -2.08
N LEU A 11 24.22 3.23 -3.03
CA LEU A 11 23.85 3.01 -4.42
C LEU A 11 22.96 1.76 -4.57
N ALA A 12 23.31 0.64 -3.93
CA ALA A 12 22.53 -0.58 -3.96
C ALA A 12 21.12 -0.38 -3.36
N LYS A 13 21.03 0.32 -2.20
CA LYS A 13 19.75 0.65 -1.58
C LYS A 13 18.88 1.49 -2.53
N ALA A 14 19.40 2.56 -3.10
CA ALA A 14 18.67 3.43 -4.01
C ALA A 14 18.20 2.71 -5.29
N LEU A 15 19.08 1.92 -5.91
CA LEU A 15 18.74 1.14 -7.10
C LEU A 15 17.67 0.10 -6.82
N ASN A 16 17.72 -0.58 -5.67
CA ASN A 16 16.73 -1.58 -5.29
C ASN A 16 15.33 -0.99 -5.02
N LEU A 17 15.24 0.25 -4.54
CA LEU A 17 13.96 0.94 -4.37
C LEU A 17 13.31 1.34 -5.71
N ILE A 18 14.11 1.64 -6.73
CA ILE A 18 13.64 2.20 -7.99
C ILE A 18 13.42 1.11 -9.07
N LYS A 19 14.19 0.03 -9.02
CA LYS A 19 14.21 -1.00 -10.09
C LYS A 19 12.83 -1.60 -10.42
N ASP A 20 11.96 -1.76 -9.41
CA ASP A 20 10.64 -2.38 -9.60
C ASP A 20 9.70 -1.48 -10.42
N ILE A 21 9.81 -0.16 -10.26
CA ILE A 21 9.08 0.84 -11.05
C ILE A 21 9.59 0.84 -12.50
N ALA A 22 10.91 0.90 -12.68
CA ALA A 22 11.53 0.89 -14.00
C ALA A 22 11.39 -0.44 -14.74
N SER A 23 11.26 -1.58 -14.04
CA SER A 23 11.17 -2.91 -14.64
C SER A 23 9.74 -3.41 -14.86
N SER A 24 8.72 -2.58 -14.62
CA SER A 24 7.35 -2.89 -15.01
C SER A 24 7.25 -3.11 -16.53
N ARG A 25 6.27 -3.92 -17.00
CA ARG A 25 6.09 -4.19 -18.43
C ARG A 25 5.65 -2.90 -19.14
N ASN A 26 6.61 -2.15 -19.64
CA ASN A 26 6.38 -0.88 -20.32
C ASN A 26 6.44 -1.07 -21.84
N GLU A 27 5.59 -0.34 -22.56
CA GLU A 27 5.57 -0.32 -24.03
C GLU A 27 6.82 0.37 -24.61
N LEU A 28 7.38 1.34 -23.85
CA LEU A 28 8.59 2.08 -24.25
C LEU A 28 9.83 1.44 -23.62
N PRO A 29 10.78 0.92 -24.43
CA PRO A 29 11.98 0.23 -23.91
C PRO A 29 12.84 1.04 -22.96
N ILE A 30 12.91 2.38 -23.15
CA ILE A 30 13.72 3.27 -22.30
C ILE A 30 13.22 3.32 -20.84
N LEU A 31 11.94 3.05 -20.60
CA LEU A 31 11.36 2.99 -19.25
C LEU A 31 11.83 1.77 -18.43
N ASN A 32 12.49 0.79 -19.09
CA ASN A 32 13.16 -0.30 -18.39
C ASN A 32 14.53 0.11 -17.83
N ASN A 33 14.96 1.35 -18.12
CA ASN A 33 16.21 1.92 -17.63
C ASN A 33 15.97 2.78 -16.38
N ILE A 34 17.00 2.87 -15.56
CA ILE A 34 17.15 3.87 -14.50
C ILE A 34 17.93 5.04 -15.05
N LEU A 35 17.47 6.26 -14.77
CA LEU A 35 18.21 7.49 -15.01
C LEU A 35 19.21 7.71 -13.88
N LEU A 36 20.47 7.89 -14.22
CA LEU A 36 21.51 8.45 -13.36
C LEU A 36 21.86 9.85 -13.84
N ARG A 37 21.82 10.83 -12.94
CA ARG A 37 22.16 12.23 -13.25
C ARG A 37 22.83 12.88 -12.06
N THR A 38 23.87 13.65 -12.31
CA THR A 38 24.49 14.49 -11.27
C THR A 38 23.63 15.72 -11.01
N ASP A 39 23.40 16.01 -9.73
CA ASP A 39 22.64 17.18 -9.28
C ASP A 39 23.32 17.81 -8.06
N GLY A 40 23.97 18.97 -8.26
CA GLY A 40 24.80 19.59 -7.23
C GLY A 40 25.89 18.65 -6.72
N GLY A 41 25.93 18.40 -5.42
CA GLY A 41 26.86 17.45 -4.78
C GLY A 41 26.30 16.02 -4.61
N ARG A 42 25.24 15.66 -5.35
CA ARG A 42 24.52 14.39 -5.22
C ARG A 42 24.38 13.68 -6.56
N LEU A 43 24.21 12.37 -6.50
CA LEU A 43 23.76 11.56 -7.62
C LEU A 43 22.26 11.35 -7.49
N LEU A 44 21.50 11.80 -8.48
CA LEU A 44 20.08 11.50 -8.66
C LEU A 44 19.97 10.15 -9.36
N ILE A 45 19.11 9.29 -8.82
CA ILE A 45 18.74 7.99 -9.36
C ILE A 45 17.22 8.00 -9.51
N ALA A 46 16.69 7.79 -10.72
CA ALA A 46 15.27 7.88 -10.96
C ALA A 46 14.76 6.77 -11.88
N GLY A 47 13.52 6.38 -11.67
CA GLY A 47 12.77 5.44 -12.52
C GLY A 47 11.33 5.89 -12.66
N THR A 48 10.74 5.66 -13.82
CA THR A 48 9.33 5.93 -14.09
C THR A 48 8.72 4.92 -15.03
N ASN A 49 7.41 4.72 -14.89
CA ASN A 49 6.56 3.99 -15.85
C ASN A 49 5.45 4.89 -16.44
N LEU A 50 5.60 6.22 -16.32
CA LEU A 50 4.69 7.30 -16.71
C LEU A 50 3.47 7.48 -15.78
N GLU A 51 3.15 6.50 -14.93
CA GLU A 51 2.13 6.61 -13.90
C GLU A 51 2.74 6.97 -12.54
N ILE A 52 3.89 6.38 -12.23
CA ILE A 52 4.67 6.58 -11.01
C ILE A 52 6.09 6.95 -11.41
N ALA A 53 6.64 7.97 -10.78
CA ALA A 53 8.06 8.28 -10.83
C ALA A 53 8.65 8.24 -9.42
N SER A 54 9.78 7.57 -9.25
CA SER A 54 10.52 7.56 -8.00
C SER A 54 11.92 8.13 -8.23
N THR A 55 12.31 9.01 -7.35
CA THR A 55 13.62 9.68 -7.35
C THR A 55 14.28 9.48 -6.00
N GLN A 56 15.55 9.12 -6.03
CA GLN A 56 16.40 9.00 -4.85
C GLN A 56 17.68 9.78 -5.06
N TYR A 57 18.03 10.61 -4.08
CA TYR A 57 19.32 11.32 -4.05
C TYR A 57 20.29 10.62 -3.11
N ILE A 58 21.53 10.43 -3.54
CA ILE A 58 22.60 9.94 -2.68
C ILE A 58 23.80 10.89 -2.75
N GLY A 59 24.48 11.06 -1.64
CA GLY A 59 25.72 11.85 -1.61
C GLY A 59 26.77 11.22 -2.51
N ALA A 60 27.42 12.03 -3.34
CA ALA A 60 28.42 11.62 -4.32
C ALA A 60 29.62 12.60 -4.35
N LYS A 61 30.80 12.05 -4.59
CA LYS A 61 31.95 12.86 -4.99
C LYS A 61 31.89 12.97 -6.52
N ILE A 62 31.58 14.18 -7.02
CA ILE A 62 31.42 14.45 -8.44
C ILE A 62 32.73 15.07 -8.96
N GLU A 63 33.32 14.44 -9.99
CA GLU A 63 34.45 14.96 -10.73
C GLU A 63 33.98 15.65 -12.02
N ASP A 64 33.04 15.01 -12.75
CA ASP A 64 32.41 15.55 -13.94
C ASP A 64 30.91 15.39 -13.89
N HIS A 65 30.17 16.44 -14.31
CA HIS A 65 28.70 16.39 -14.39
C HIS A 65 28.22 15.73 -15.66
N GLY A 66 27.07 15.01 -15.57
CA GLY A 66 26.43 14.37 -16.69
C GLY A 66 25.28 13.47 -16.31
N SER A 67 24.80 12.73 -17.29
CA SER A 67 23.67 11.81 -17.11
C SER A 67 23.75 10.64 -18.08
N ILE A 68 23.11 9.54 -17.73
CA ILE A 68 22.94 8.33 -18.57
C ILE A 68 21.72 7.54 -18.08
N THR A 69 21.09 6.78 -18.98
CA THR A 69 20.12 5.77 -18.56
C THR A 69 20.69 4.37 -18.79
N ILE A 70 20.41 3.46 -17.87
CA ILE A 70 20.98 2.10 -17.87
C ILE A 70 19.93 1.07 -17.46
N PRO A 71 20.00 -0.20 -17.96
CA PRO A 71 19.05 -1.26 -17.65
C PRO A 71 18.94 -1.48 -16.14
N ALA A 72 17.73 -1.26 -15.59
CA ALA A 72 17.45 -1.25 -14.15
C ALA A 72 17.85 -2.54 -13.44
N ARG A 73 17.43 -3.69 -13.97
CA ARG A 73 17.70 -5.00 -13.35
C ARG A 73 19.18 -5.30 -13.32
N LEU A 74 19.85 -5.14 -14.47
CA LEU A 74 21.26 -5.48 -14.61
C LEU A 74 22.12 -4.66 -13.65
N VAL A 75 21.96 -3.34 -13.63
CA VAL A 75 22.77 -2.49 -12.74
C VAL A 75 22.47 -2.75 -11.28
N SER A 76 21.20 -2.94 -10.91
CA SER A 76 20.83 -3.22 -9.51
C SER A 76 21.42 -4.55 -9.03
N GLU A 77 21.34 -5.61 -9.82
CA GLU A 77 21.94 -6.89 -9.49
C GLU A 77 23.46 -6.79 -9.42
N PHE A 78 24.10 -6.14 -10.39
CA PHE A 78 25.55 -5.98 -10.41
C PHE A 78 26.04 -5.24 -9.15
N ILE A 79 25.48 -4.06 -8.86
CA ILE A 79 25.90 -3.25 -7.70
C ILE A 79 25.60 -3.97 -6.37
N THR A 80 24.50 -4.69 -6.27
CA THR A 80 24.13 -5.44 -5.04
C THR A 80 25.15 -6.55 -4.74
N ASN A 81 25.76 -7.16 -5.77
CA ASN A 81 26.76 -8.21 -5.62
C ASN A 81 28.20 -7.71 -5.45
N LEU A 82 28.44 -6.40 -5.53
CA LEU A 82 29.76 -5.86 -5.23
C LEU A 82 30.05 -5.86 -3.71
N PRO A 83 31.30 -5.97 -3.30
CA PRO A 83 31.67 -5.77 -1.90
C PRO A 83 31.41 -4.32 -1.47
N SER A 84 31.20 -4.14 -0.16
CA SER A 84 31.11 -2.81 0.45
C SER A 84 32.33 -1.95 0.15
N GLY A 85 32.11 -0.66 -0.12
CA GLY A 85 33.16 0.29 -0.39
C GLY A 85 32.83 1.31 -1.49
N PRO A 86 33.84 2.01 -2.00
CA PRO A 86 33.64 3.01 -3.06
C PRO A 86 33.36 2.33 -4.41
N VAL A 87 32.40 2.91 -5.13
CA VAL A 87 32.08 2.57 -6.51
C VAL A 87 32.26 3.82 -7.37
N GLU A 88 33.09 3.71 -8.39
CA GLU A 88 33.29 4.73 -9.40
C GLU A 88 32.42 4.47 -10.60
N LEU A 89 31.71 5.49 -11.06
CA LEU A 89 30.83 5.48 -12.22
C LEU A 89 31.34 6.51 -13.22
N GLU A 90 31.69 6.08 -14.43
CA GLU A 90 32.19 6.95 -15.49
C GLU A 90 31.43 6.69 -16.78
N THR A 91 30.87 7.73 -17.40
CA THR A 91 30.22 7.61 -18.72
C THR A 91 31.24 7.91 -19.83
N LYS A 92 31.32 6.98 -20.81
CA LYS A 92 32.10 7.15 -22.05
C LYS A 92 31.20 6.79 -23.22
N ASN A 93 30.88 7.79 -24.04
CA ASN A 93 29.84 7.66 -25.05
C ASN A 93 28.53 7.20 -24.40
N GLU A 94 27.86 6.18 -24.88
CA GLU A 94 26.63 5.62 -24.33
C GLU A 94 26.87 4.41 -23.36
N HIS A 95 28.08 4.33 -22.79
CA HIS A 95 28.45 3.23 -21.89
C HIS A 95 28.71 3.75 -20.49
N LEU A 96 28.22 3.03 -19.48
CA LEU A 96 28.56 3.24 -18.09
C LEU A 96 29.69 2.27 -17.68
N HIS A 97 30.86 2.82 -17.38
CA HIS A 97 31.95 2.09 -16.78
C HIS A 97 31.80 2.12 -15.25
N ILE A 98 31.83 0.97 -14.64
CA ILE A 98 31.68 0.79 -13.18
C ILE A 98 32.96 0.13 -12.66
N THR A 99 33.59 0.75 -11.68
CA THR A 99 34.79 0.19 -11.04
C THR A 99 34.63 0.17 -9.53
N SER A 100 34.97 -0.96 -8.89
CA SER A 100 34.99 -1.12 -7.44
C SER A 100 36.08 -2.12 -7.04
N GLY A 101 37.21 -1.62 -6.51
CA GLY A 101 38.37 -2.43 -6.19
C GLY A 101 38.91 -3.21 -7.38
N LYS A 102 38.73 -4.55 -7.37
CA LYS A 102 39.17 -5.44 -8.46
C LYS A 102 38.05 -5.72 -9.49
N PHE A 103 36.87 -5.20 -9.27
CA PHE A 103 35.70 -5.42 -10.15
C PHE A 103 35.60 -4.28 -11.14
N SER A 104 35.42 -4.62 -12.41
CA SER A 104 35.16 -3.64 -13.47
C SER A 104 34.13 -4.20 -14.43
N SER A 105 33.19 -3.34 -14.86
CA SER A 105 32.16 -3.70 -15.81
C SER A 105 31.85 -2.51 -16.72
N VAL A 106 31.37 -2.81 -17.93
CA VAL A 106 30.85 -1.81 -18.87
C VAL A 106 29.42 -2.21 -19.18
N ILE A 107 28.49 -1.31 -18.91
CA ILE A 107 27.05 -1.50 -19.18
C ILE A 107 26.65 -0.56 -20.30
N ASN A 108 26.00 -1.08 -21.33
CA ASN A 108 25.41 -0.27 -22.40
C ASN A 108 24.24 0.52 -21.85
N GLY A 109 24.22 1.81 -22.10
CA GLY A 109 23.16 2.72 -21.73
C GLY A 109 22.52 3.38 -22.95
N VAL A 110 21.70 4.37 -22.68
CA VAL A 110 21.08 5.25 -23.68
C VAL A 110 21.22 6.69 -23.18
N VAL A 111 21.31 7.63 -24.10
CA VAL A 111 21.39 9.06 -23.75
C VAL A 111 20.18 9.48 -22.91
N ALA A 112 20.44 10.29 -21.89
CA ALA A 112 19.41 10.70 -20.94
C ALA A 112 18.35 11.65 -21.55
N ASP A 113 18.67 12.32 -22.66
CA ASP A 113 17.76 13.22 -23.35
C ASP A 113 16.52 12.50 -23.93
N GLU A 114 16.63 11.19 -24.16
CA GLU A 114 15.48 10.36 -24.57
C GLU A 114 14.59 9.91 -23.42
N TYR A 115 15.03 10.12 -22.16
CA TYR A 115 14.28 9.74 -20.99
C TYR A 115 13.15 10.75 -20.73
N PRO A 116 11.92 10.31 -20.39
CA PRO A 116 10.82 11.22 -20.10
C PRO A 116 11.17 12.19 -18.98
N GLU A 117 10.64 13.41 -19.07
CA GLU A 117 10.73 14.36 -17.96
C GLU A 117 10.04 13.78 -16.73
N LEU A 118 10.72 13.90 -15.59
CA LEU A 118 10.15 13.44 -14.31
C LEU A 118 9.09 14.43 -13.85
N PRO A 119 7.92 13.95 -13.41
CA PRO A 119 6.87 14.83 -12.93
C PRO A 119 7.32 15.56 -11.65
N THR A 120 6.86 16.79 -11.49
CA THR A 120 7.09 17.62 -10.31
C THR A 120 5.81 18.27 -9.85
N ILE A 121 5.69 18.56 -8.55
CA ILE A 121 4.57 19.28 -7.96
C ILE A 121 5.06 20.65 -7.48
N ASP A 122 4.28 21.72 -7.72
CA ASP A 122 4.57 23.04 -7.14
C ASP A 122 4.15 23.02 -5.66
N GLU A 123 5.14 22.91 -4.78
CA GLU A 123 4.94 22.83 -3.33
C GLU A 123 4.20 24.05 -2.75
N LYS A 124 4.25 25.21 -3.41
CA LYS A 124 3.57 26.43 -2.92
C LYS A 124 2.08 26.44 -3.21
N ALA A 125 1.67 25.73 -4.27
CA ALA A 125 0.26 25.63 -4.67
C ALA A 125 -0.40 24.36 -4.14
N ALA A 126 0.38 23.35 -3.75
CA ALA A 126 -0.09 22.03 -3.33
C ALA A 126 -0.73 22.06 -1.95
N VAL A 127 -1.74 21.21 -1.75
CA VAL A 127 -2.27 20.85 -0.42
C VAL A 127 -1.26 19.91 0.25
N GLN A 128 -0.80 20.27 1.45
CA GLN A 128 0.27 19.56 2.13
C GLN A 128 -0.19 18.93 3.45
N TYR A 129 0.28 17.69 3.69
CA TYR A 129 0.14 16.98 4.96
C TYR A 129 1.50 16.50 5.43
N GLU A 130 1.75 16.63 6.75
CA GLU A 130 2.87 15.98 7.41
C GLU A 130 2.35 14.81 8.25
N ILE A 131 2.79 13.59 7.95
CA ILE A 131 2.24 12.35 8.50
C ILE A 131 3.37 11.55 9.13
N ASP A 132 3.09 10.87 10.24
CA ASP A 132 4.00 9.89 10.81
C ASP A 132 4.11 8.67 9.88
N VAL A 133 5.33 8.20 9.62
CA VAL A 133 5.58 7.12 8.65
C VAL A 133 4.90 5.81 9.08
N GLU A 134 4.93 5.49 10.39
CA GLU A 134 4.32 4.25 10.87
C GLU A 134 2.79 4.32 10.81
N ASP A 135 2.19 5.49 11.10
CA ASP A 135 0.75 5.69 10.95
C ASP A 135 0.32 5.57 9.49
N LEU A 136 1.10 6.15 8.56
CA LEU A 136 0.83 6.02 7.12
C LEU A 136 0.94 4.57 6.66
N LYS A 137 1.97 3.83 7.04
CA LYS A 137 2.13 2.41 6.70
C LYS A 137 0.96 1.58 7.22
N LYS A 138 0.57 1.79 8.49
CA LYS A 138 -0.58 1.12 9.10
C LYS A 138 -1.86 1.42 8.31
N ALA A 139 -2.10 2.69 7.97
CA ALA A 139 -3.26 3.11 7.19
C ALA A 139 -3.29 2.48 5.78
N ILE A 140 -2.14 2.43 5.09
CA ILE A 140 -2.02 1.79 3.78
C ILE A 140 -2.35 0.29 3.89
N VAL A 141 -1.77 -0.42 4.84
CA VAL A 141 -2.03 -1.86 5.05
C VAL A 141 -3.50 -2.11 5.34
N GLN A 142 -4.11 -1.29 6.22
CA GLN A 142 -5.49 -1.43 6.65
C GLN A 142 -6.52 -1.07 5.57
N THR A 143 -6.19 -0.22 4.61
CA THR A 143 -7.14 0.17 3.55
C THR A 143 -6.91 -0.60 2.24
N LYS A 144 -5.66 -0.84 1.87
CA LYS A 144 -5.31 -1.49 0.59
C LYS A 144 -5.92 -2.88 0.42
N LEU A 145 -6.18 -3.62 1.50
CA LEU A 145 -6.81 -4.95 1.39
C LEU A 145 -8.20 -4.92 0.75
N ALA A 146 -8.93 -3.79 0.86
CA ALA A 146 -10.27 -3.63 0.31
C ALA A 146 -10.30 -3.05 -1.11
N VAL A 147 -9.16 -2.77 -1.71
CA VAL A 147 -9.06 -2.28 -3.09
C VAL A 147 -9.51 -3.35 -4.09
N SER A 148 -10.21 -2.92 -5.14
CA SER A 148 -10.64 -3.80 -6.23
C SER A 148 -9.48 -4.16 -7.14
N SER A 149 -9.45 -5.41 -7.61
CA SER A 149 -8.57 -5.85 -8.69
C SER A 149 -9.19 -5.67 -10.09
N ASP A 150 -10.45 -5.25 -10.16
CA ASP A 150 -11.19 -5.04 -11.41
C ASP A 150 -10.84 -3.67 -12.02
N VAL A 151 -9.98 -3.68 -13.03
CA VAL A 151 -9.51 -2.46 -13.73
C VAL A 151 -10.62 -1.75 -14.51
N THR A 152 -11.75 -2.41 -14.79
CA THR A 152 -12.89 -1.76 -15.45
C THR A 152 -13.59 -0.75 -14.54
N ARG A 153 -13.39 -0.87 -13.22
CA ARG A 153 -13.85 0.07 -12.21
C ARG A 153 -12.67 0.83 -11.64
N ALA A 154 -12.00 1.63 -12.47
CA ALA A 154 -10.74 2.29 -12.15
C ALA A 154 -10.74 3.00 -10.78
N VAL A 155 -11.80 3.73 -10.44
CA VAL A 155 -11.92 4.46 -9.15
C VAL A 155 -11.83 3.55 -7.91
N LEU A 156 -12.13 2.25 -8.04
CA LEU A 156 -12.05 1.28 -6.96
C LEU A 156 -10.68 0.57 -6.87
N THR A 157 -9.78 0.79 -7.85
CA THR A 157 -8.42 0.21 -7.84
C THR A 157 -7.43 1.04 -7.02
N GLY A 158 -7.88 2.16 -6.47
CA GLY A 158 -7.13 3.04 -5.60
C GLY A 158 -7.70 3.16 -4.20
N VAL A 159 -7.00 3.91 -3.38
CA VAL A 159 -7.42 4.31 -2.04
C VAL A 159 -7.83 5.77 -2.09
N TYR A 160 -9.03 6.06 -1.63
CA TYR A 160 -9.61 7.39 -1.58
C TYR A 160 -9.15 8.13 -0.34
N TRP A 161 -8.53 9.29 -0.55
CA TRP A 161 -8.09 10.22 0.49
C TRP A 161 -9.05 11.40 0.52
N HIS A 162 -9.65 11.67 1.66
CA HIS A 162 -10.60 12.78 1.78
C HIS A 162 -10.67 13.30 3.21
N ASN A 163 -11.10 14.54 3.35
CA ASN A 163 -11.36 15.13 4.65
C ASN A 163 -12.85 14.97 5.03
N TYR A 164 -13.04 14.67 6.31
CA TYR A 164 -14.37 14.61 6.92
C TYR A 164 -14.25 14.98 8.41
N GLU A 165 -15.12 15.89 8.87
CA GLU A 165 -15.17 16.38 10.27
C GLU A 165 -13.79 16.75 10.84
N GLY A 166 -13.00 17.54 10.08
CA GLY A 166 -11.67 18.00 10.53
C GLY A 166 -10.61 16.92 10.65
N SER A 167 -10.74 15.83 9.92
CA SER A 167 -9.77 14.75 9.88
C SER A 167 -9.59 14.21 8.47
N LEU A 168 -8.38 13.77 8.15
CA LEU A 168 -8.05 13.08 6.91
C LEU A 168 -8.34 11.59 7.07
N TYR A 169 -9.07 11.04 6.10
CA TYR A 169 -9.44 9.63 6.02
C TYR A 169 -8.89 8.98 4.76
N LEU A 170 -8.58 7.70 4.88
CA LEU A 170 -8.30 6.79 3.78
C LEU A 170 -9.43 5.77 3.70
N ALA A 171 -9.97 5.55 2.51
CA ALA A 171 -11.01 4.56 2.28
C ALA A 171 -10.78 3.76 1.00
N ALA A 172 -11.14 2.49 1.03
CA ALA A 172 -11.10 1.61 -0.15
C ALA A 172 -12.26 0.61 -0.12
N THR A 173 -12.76 0.24 -1.30
CA THR A 173 -13.82 -0.77 -1.43
C THR A 173 -13.71 -1.50 -2.77
N ASP A 174 -14.08 -2.78 -2.79
CA ASP A 174 -14.26 -3.58 -4.00
C ASP A 174 -15.74 -3.82 -4.34
N GLY A 175 -16.66 -3.24 -3.53
CA GLY A 175 -18.11 -3.42 -3.62
C GLY A 175 -18.66 -4.52 -2.73
N TYR A 176 -17.81 -5.40 -2.16
CA TYR A 176 -18.18 -6.46 -1.24
C TYR A 176 -17.66 -6.24 0.17
N ARG A 177 -16.64 -5.42 0.30
CA ARG A 177 -16.05 -4.98 1.56
C ARG A 177 -15.60 -3.52 1.44
N LEU A 178 -15.44 -2.88 2.58
CA LEU A 178 -14.97 -1.50 2.70
C LEU A 178 -13.99 -1.43 3.88
N ALA A 179 -12.93 -0.68 3.72
CA ALA A 179 -12.03 -0.31 4.79
C ALA A 179 -11.94 1.21 4.87
N GLU A 180 -12.13 1.76 6.06
CA GLU A 180 -11.95 3.17 6.35
C GLU A 180 -10.96 3.34 7.51
N LYS A 181 -9.97 4.22 7.34
CA LYS A 181 -8.99 4.58 8.36
C LYS A 181 -8.93 6.10 8.52
N ARG A 182 -9.18 6.60 9.73
CA ARG A 182 -8.87 7.98 10.09
C ARG A 182 -7.37 8.09 10.37
N LEU A 183 -6.69 9.01 9.68
CA LEU A 183 -5.23 9.10 9.72
C LEU A 183 -4.77 10.22 10.68
N ILE A 184 -5.08 11.47 10.37
CA ILE A 184 -4.67 12.64 11.16
C ILE A 184 -5.80 13.66 11.22
N LYS A 185 -5.75 14.56 12.22
CA LYS A 185 -6.57 15.76 12.23
C LYS A 185 -5.97 16.80 11.28
N SER A 186 -6.78 17.42 10.46
CA SER A 186 -6.35 18.46 9.53
C SER A 186 -7.53 19.30 9.04
N ASP A 187 -7.30 20.60 8.93
CA ASP A 187 -8.24 21.56 8.32
C ASP A 187 -8.00 21.71 6.81
N ASN A 188 -6.92 21.15 6.26
CA ASN A 188 -6.67 21.09 4.82
C ASN A 188 -7.68 20.15 4.17
N GLU A 189 -8.11 20.48 2.96
CA GLU A 189 -9.08 19.68 2.22
C GLU A 189 -8.43 18.96 1.02
N VAL A 190 -8.69 17.68 0.89
CA VAL A 190 -8.33 16.88 -0.27
C VAL A 190 -9.48 15.93 -0.62
N SER A 191 -9.60 15.61 -1.90
CA SER A 191 -10.49 14.58 -2.43
C SER A 191 -9.79 13.92 -3.61
N ALA A 192 -9.02 12.86 -3.35
CA ALA A 192 -8.11 12.25 -4.31
C ALA A 192 -8.12 10.73 -4.22
N ILE A 193 -8.00 10.05 -5.35
CA ILE A 193 -7.89 8.58 -5.41
C ILE A 193 -6.46 8.23 -5.84
N ILE A 194 -5.70 7.63 -4.92
CA ILE A 194 -4.31 7.24 -5.16
C ILE A 194 -4.29 5.77 -5.58
N PRO A 195 -3.61 5.40 -6.69
CA PRO A 195 -3.46 4.00 -7.09
C PRO A 195 -2.88 3.13 -5.97
N ALA A 196 -3.44 1.95 -5.76
CA ALA A 196 -2.95 1.03 -4.74
C ALA A 196 -1.50 0.56 -4.98
N SER A 197 -1.06 0.53 -6.24
CA SER A 197 0.33 0.27 -6.63
C SER A 197 1.28 1.34 -6.10
N THR A 198 0.91 2.63 -6.22
CA THR A 198 1.69 3.74 -5.68
C THR A 198 1.87 3.63 -4.18
N LEU A 199 0.79 3.37 -3.44
CA LEU A 199 0.85 3.21 -1.99
C LEU A 199 1.68 2.00 -1.56
N ALA A 200 1.70 0.94 -2.38
CA ALA A 200 2.58 -0.20 -2.15
C ALA A 200 4.06 0.17 -2.29
N GLU A 201 4.41 0.98 -3.30
CA GLU A 201 5.79 1.45 -3.49
C GLU A 201 6.19 2.44 -2.38
N VAL A 202 5.31 3.37 -2.00
CA VAL A 202 5.54 4.26 -0.85
C VAL A 202 5.82 3.45 0.41
N SER A 203 4.99 2.47 0.73
CA SER A 203 5.14 1.63 1.93
C SER A 203 6.48 0.87 1.98
N LYS A 204 7.03 0.46 0.83
CA LYS A 204 8.35 -0.20 0.73
C LYS A 204 9.51 0.80 0.89
N SER A 205 9.33 2.01 0.37
CA SER A 205 10.40 3.01 0.25
C SER A 205 10.65 3.80 1.54
N VAL A 206 9.61 3.99 2.36
CA VAL A 206 9.68 4.74 3.61
C VAL A 206 10.10 3.84 4.77
N SER A 207 11.39 3.75 5.08
CA SER A 207 11.87 2.82 6.13
C SER A 207 12.60 3.48 7.30
N ASP A 208 13.28 4.59 7.08
CA ASP A 208 14.25 5.12 8.06
C ASP A 208 13.87 6.49 8.64
N GLU A 209 12.82 7.11 8.12
CA GLU A 209 12.39 8.45 8.52
C GLU A 209 11.16 8.40 9.43
N LYS A 210 11.01 9.39 10.30
CA LYS A 210 9.85 9.47 11.20
C LYS A 210 8.63 10.11 10.55
N LYS A 211 8.87 11.05 9.65
CA LYS A 211 7.82 11.86 9.01
C LYS A 211 7.92 11.78 7.50
N ILE A 212 6.78 11.87 6.87
CA ILE A 212 6.63 11.99 5.43
C ILE A 212 5.74 13.18 5.10
N THR A 213 6.15 13.96 4.11
CA THR A 213 5.33 15.02 3.54
C THR A 213 4.57 14.48 2.35
N VAL A 214 3.27 14.68 2.33
CA VAL A 214 2.39 14.30 1.23
C VAL A 214 1.80 15.57 0.62
N LEU A 215 2.04 15.78 -0.67
CA LEU A 215 1.61 16.94 -1.44
C LEU A 215 0.61 16.52 -2.50
N PHE A 216 -0.47 17.27 -2.63
CA PHE A 216 -1.49 17.03 -3.66
C PHE A 216 -1.64 18.27 -4.54
N ASP A 217 -1.66 18.07 -5.84
CA ASP A 217 -2.26 18.99 -6.80
C ASP A 217 -3.53 18.38 -7.43
N ASP A 218 -4.08 19.00 -8.47
CA ASP A 218 -5.33 18.56 -9.12
C ASP A 218 -5.22 17.17 -9.78
N SER A 219 -4.02 16.70 -10.12
CA SER A 219 -3.78 15.51 -10.95
C SER A 219 -2.76 14.52 -10.39
N GLN A 220 -2.00 14.94 -9.39
CA GLN A 220 -0.86 14.19 -8.88
C GLN A 220 -0.78 14.23 -7.37
N VAL A 221 -0.09 13.24 -6.81
CA VAL A 221 0.36 13.19 -5.42
C VAL A 221 1.86 12.99 -5.37
N CYS A 222 2.53 13.68 -4.47
CA CYS A 222 3.95 13.49 -4.19
C CYS A 222 4.17 13.11 -2.73
N PHE A 223 4.94 12.07 -2.52
CA PHE A 223 5.41 11.59 -1.22
C PHE A 223 6.89 11.92 -1.07
N LYS A 224 7.23 12.76 -0.09
CA LYS A 224 8.61 13.19 0.18
C LYS A 224 9.07 12.79 1.57
N THR A 225 10.22 12.14 1.65
CA THR A 225 10.87 11.84 2.93
C THR A 225 12.37 11.69 2.75
N GLY A 226 13.16 12.44 3.53
CA GLY A 226 14.60 12.48 3.39
C GLY A 226 15.05 12.86 1.97
N ASP A 227 15.82 11.97 1.36
CA ASP A 227 16.31 12.12 -0.03
C ASP A 227 15.45 11.39 -1.07
N MET A 228 14.27 10.89 -0.67
CA MET A 228 13.34 10.13 -1.52
C MET A 228 12.11 10.97 -1.90
N GLU A 229 11.72 10.86 -3.16
CA GLU A 229 10.49 11.45 -3.70
C GLU A 229 9.78 10.45 -4.61
N ILE A 230 8.48 10.24 -4.38
CA ILE A 230 7.61 9.44 -5.25
C ILE A 230 6.47 10.32 -5.71
N VAL A 231 6.36 10.53 -7.01
CA VAL A 231 5.25 11.25 -7.64
C VAL A 231 4.39 10.26 -8.40
N SER A 232 3.08 10.37 -8.24
CA SER A 232 2.12 9.50 -8.94
C SER A 232 0.94 10.29 -9.46
N ARG A 233 0.41 9.88 -10.61
CA ARG A 233 -0.88 10.36 -11.09
C ARG A 233 -2.00 9.87 -10.17
N LEU A 234 -3.01 10.71 -10.00
CA LEU A 234 -4.26 10.35 -9.34
C LEU A 234 -5.17 9.60 -10.32
N ILE A 235 -6.07 8.79 -9.79
CA ILE A 235 -7.11 8.14 -10.60
C ILE A 235 -8.26 9.14 -10.76
N ASP A 236 -8.58 9.48 -12.01
CA ASP A 236 -9.71 10.36 -12.34
C ASP A 236 -11.04 9.68 -12.03
N GLY A 237 -11.97 10.48 -11.49
CA GLY A 237 -13.34 10.06 -11.27
C GLY A 237 -13.81 10.31 -9.85
N LYS A 238 -15.09 10.00 -9.60
CA LYS A 238 -15.74 10.18 -8.30
C LYS A 238 -15.77 8.85 -7.54
N PHE A 239 -15.17 8.83 -6.36
CA PHE A 239 -15.31 7.69 -5.44
C PHE A 239 -16.76 7.58 -4.94
N PRO A 240 -17.30 6.36 -4.77
CA PRO A 240 -18.66 6.17 -4.25
C PRO A 240 -18.85 6.81 -2.87
N ASP A 241 -20.04 7.34 -2.61
CA ASP A 241 -20.42 7.78 -1.26
C ASP A 241 -20.65 6.55 -0.37
N TYR A 242 -19.56 6.12 0.26
CA TYR A 242 -19.51 4.89 1.06
C TYR A 242 -20.00 5.09 2.50
N ARG A 243 -19.98 6.33 3.03
CA ARG A 243 -20.28 6.57 4.45
C ARG A 243 -21.69 6.18 4.83
N GLN A 244 -22.65 6.32 3.91
CA GLN A 244 -24.00 5.86 4.10
C GLN A 244 -24.15 4.34 4.29
N LEU A 245 -23.10 3.56 3.92
CA LEU A 245 -23.08 2.11 4.12
C LEU A 245 -22.63 1.71 5.54
N ILE A 246 -22.09 2.65 6.33
CA ILE A 246 -21.64 2.41 7.71
C ILE A 246 -22.86 2.47 8.63
N PRO A 247 -23.33 1.35 9.22
CA PRO A 247 -24.48 1.37 10.11
C PRO A 247 -24.22 2.24 11.35
N ALA A 248 -25.17 3.08 11.70
CA ALA A 248 -25.09 3.91 12.91
C ALA A 248 -25.34 3.11 14.20
N THR A 249 -26.13 2.04 14.11
CA THR A 249 -26.51 1.16 15.23
C THR A 249 -26.36 -0.29 14.84
N ALA A 250 -26.23 -1.18 15.82
CA ALA A 250 -26.20 -2.62 15.64
C ALA A 250 -27.25 -3.30 16.54
N GLU A 251 -27.95 -4.31 16.00
CA GLU A 251 -28.83 -5.18 16.76
C GLU A 251 -28.04 -6.23 17.54
N THR A 252 -27.06 -6.85 16.86
CA THR A 252 -26.14 -7.84 17.47
C THR A 252 -24.75 -7.25 17.49
N GLU A 253 -24.19 -7.13 18.70
CA GLU A 253 -22.80 -6.71 18.93
C GLU A 253 -22.06 -7.81 19.69
N ILE A 254 -20.88 -8.16 19.21
CA ILE A 254 -20.05 -9.25 19.72
C ILE A 254 -18.67 -8.66 20.05
N VAL A 255 -18.30 -8.68 21.33
CA VAL A 255 -16.94 -8.34 21.79
C VAL A 255 -16.20 -9.65 22.02
N ILE A 256 -15.12 -9.86 21.27
CA ILE A 256 -14.38 -11.11 21.24
C ILE A 256 -12.87 -10.89 21.17
N LYS A 257 -12.08 -11.77 21.79
CA LYS A 257 -10.63 -11.78 21.60
C LYS A 257 -10.29 -12.06 20.14
N LYS A 258 -9.48 -11.19 19.54
CA LYS A 258 -9.03 -11.34 18.15
C LYS A 258 -8.40 -12.72 17.87
N SER A 259 -7.58 -13.22 18.82
CA SER A 259 -6.92 -14.52 18.70
C SER A 259 -7.90 -15.68 18.54
N ASP A 260 -8.98 -15.66 19.31
CA ASP A 260 -9.99 -16.73 19.31
C ASP A 260 -10.86 -16.62 18.05
N PHE A 261 -11.31 -15.42 17.68
CA PHE A 261 -12.06 -15.21 16.45
C PHE A 261 -11.25 -15.59 15.21
N SER A 262 -9.95 -15.21 15.15
CA SER A 262 -9.04 -15.60 14.07
C SER A 262 -8.87 -17.12 13.98
N ARG A 263 -8.76 -17.80 15.12
CA ARG A 263 -8.59 -19.26 15.17
C ARG A 263 -9.81 -19.98 14.60
N VAL A 264 -11.01 -19.68 15.11
CA VAL A 264 -12.26 -20.35 14.65
C VAL A 264 -12.57 -19.99 13.19
N THR A 265 -12.29 -18.75 12.75
CA THR A 265 -12.43 -18.34 11.35
C THR A 265 -11.49 -19.11 10.43
N LYS A 266 -10.21 -19.26 10.80
CA LYS A 266 -9.22 -20.00 10.00
C LYS A 266 -9.57 -21.48 9.86
N ILE A 267 -10.07 -22.12 10.93
CA ILE A 267 -10.52 -23.50 10.89
C ILE A 267 -11.72 -23.63 9.94
N ALA A 268 -12.74 -22.79 10.11
CA ALA A 268 -13.94 -22.81 9.25
C ALA A 268 -13.59 -22.54 7.78
N ALA A 269 -12.63 -21.65 7.50
CA ALA A 269 -12.19 -21.35 6.14
C ALA A 269 -11.60 -22.54 5.38
N LEU A 270 -11.07 -23.57 6.08
CA LEU A 270 -10.55 -24.77 5.45
C LEU A 270 -11.66 -25.55 4.74
N PHE A 271 -12.84 -25.62 5.34
CA PHE A 271 -14.02 -26.30 4.79
C PHE A 271 -14.76 -25.41 3.78
N ALA A 272 -14.78 -24.09 3.99
CA ALA A 272 -15.52 -23.17 3.12
C ALA A 272 -14.90 -23.00 1.72
N ARG A 273 -13.65 -23.37 1.48
CA ARG A 273 -12.94 -23.14 0.20
C ARG A 273 -13.66 -23.68 -1.02
N GLU A 274 -14.25 -24.86 -0.92
CA GLU A 274 -14.94 -25.53 -2.02
C GLU A 274 -16.37 -25.03 -2.23
N SER A 275 -16.96 -24.34 -1.25
CA SER A 275 -18.33 -23.82 -1.27
C SER A 275 -18.39 -22.28 -1.42
N GLY A 276 -17.48 -21.71 -2.22
CA GLY A 276 -17.47 -20.27 -2.47
C GLY A 276 -16.97 -19.40 -1.30
N GLY A 277 -16.37 -20.00 -0.29
CA GLY A 277 -15.78 -19.30 0.86
C GLY A 277 -16.77 -18.88 1.94
N GLY A 278 -18.04 -19.31 1.86
CA GLY A 278 -19.09 -18.93 2.81
C GLY A 278 -18.94 -19.62 4.17
N ILE A 279 -19.00 -18.83 5.25
CA ILE A 279 -19.10 -19.30 6.64
C ILE A 279 -20.29 -18.64 7.31
N THR A 280 -21.04 -19.41 8.09
CA THR A 280 -22.18 -18.92 8.86
C THR A 280 -21.78 -18.71 10.31
N ILE A 281 -21.89 -17.47 10.76
CA ILE A 281 -21.59 -17.02 12.11
C ILE A 281 -22.91 -16.90 12.85
N THR A 282 -23.01 -17.56 14.00
CA THR A 282 -24.18 -17.51 14.88
C THR A 282 -23.73 -16.99 16.25
N ALA A 283 -24.42 -15.98 16.75
CA ALA A 283 -24.23 -15.39 18.07
C ALA A 283 -25.35 -15.88 19.01
N SER A 284 -24.99 -16.38 20.20
CA SER A 284 -25.93 -16.75 21.25
C SER A 284 -25.63 -15.94 22.53
N GLU A 285 -26.55 -15.04 22.89
CA GLU A 285 -26.44 -14.19 24.08
C GLU A 285 -26.48 -15.06 25.35
N GLU A 286 -27.45 -15.94 25.45
CA GLU A 286 -27.67 -16.83 26.62
C GLU A 286 -26.41 -17.65 26.94
N ASN A 287 -25.74 -18.18 25.92
CA ASN A 287 -24.57 -19.04 26.08
C ASN A 287 -23.24 -18.25 26.07
N SER A 288 -23.28 -16.95 25.79
CA SER A 288 -22.07 -16.12 25.54
C SER A 288 -21.13 -16.77 24.53
N LEU A 289 -21.68 -17.32 23.45
CA LEU A 289 -20.99 -18.19 22.51
C LEU A 289 -21.17 -17.69 21.06
N LEU A 290 -20.06 -17.50 20.38
CA LEU A 290 -19.99 -17.32 18.93
C LEU A 290 -19.65 -18.66 18.30
N SER A 291 -20.51 -19.16 17.40
CA SER A 291 -20.30 -20.37 16.63
C SER A 291 -20.11 -20.06 15.16
N ILE A 292 -19.14 -20.68 14.50
CA ILE A 292 -18.91 -20.59 13.06
C ILE A 292 -19.08 -21.95 12.43
N HIS A 293 -20.04 -22.04 11.51
CA HIS A 293 -20.33 -23.25 10.74
C HIS A 293 -19.90 -23.08 9.28
N SER A 294 -19.33 -24.14 8.72
CA SER A 294 -18.94 -24.23 7.31
C SER A 294 -19.11 -25.64 6.76
N ILE A 295 -19.44 -25.74 5.48
CA ILE A 295 -19.71 -27.00 4.79
C ILE A 295 -18.81 -27.09 3.55
N ALA A 296 -18.19 -28.24 3.38
CA ALA A 296 -17.53 -28.66 2.15
C ALA A 296 -18.25 -29.92 1.63
N SER A 297 -18.78 -29.90 0.42
CA SER A 297 -19.62 -30.97 -0.13
C SER A 297 -18.95 -32.34 -0.12
N GLU A 298 -17.63 -32.38 -0.34
CA GLU A 298 -16.87 -33.65 -0.41
C GLU A 298 -16.04 -33.93 0.85
N LEU A 299 -15.71 -32.89 1.66
CA LEU A 299 -14.80 -33.02 2.81
C LEU A 299 -15.52 -33.09 4.16
N GLY A 300 -16.84 -32.75 4.18
CA GLY A 300 -17.64 -32.72 5.40
C GLY A 300 -17.93 -31.30 5.90
N GLU A 301 -18.23 -31.20 7.19
CA GLU A 301 -18.62 -29.93 7.83
C GLU A 301 -17.76 -29.63 9.06
N ASN A 302 -17.69 -28.36 9.41
CA ASN A 302 -17.04 -27.91 10.63
C ASN A 302 -17.94 -26.96 11.40
N THR A 303 -17.98 -27.12 12.71
CA THR A 303 -18.50 -26.15 13.67
C THR A 303 -17.42 -25.86 14.68
N SER A 304 -17.06 -24.58 14.80
CA SER A 304 -16.04 -24.10 15.76
C SER A 304 -16.65 -23.00 16.60
N GLU A 305 -16.32 -22.96 17.89
CA GLU A 305 -16.91 -22.05 18.86
C GLU A 305 -15.86 -21.25 19.60
N ALA A 306 -16.24 -20.03 20.00
CA ALA A 306 -15.44 -19.16 20.85
C ALA A 306 -16.33 -18.39 21.84
N THR A 307 -15.84 -18.20 23.05
CA THR A 307 -16.53 -17.39 24.06
C THR A 307 -16.43 -15.92 23.69
N ALA A 308 -17.55 -15.20 23.79
CA ALA A 308 -17.65 -13.77 23.47
C ALA A 308 -18.70 -13.10 24.38
N LYS A 309 -18.62 -11.78 24.53
CA LYS A 309 -19.71 -10.99 25.09
C LYS A 309 -20.64 -10.62 23.94
N ILE A 310 -21.89 -10.97 24.04
CA ILE A 310 -22.89 -10.85 22.99
C ILE A 310 -24.08 -10.06 23.52
N SER A 311 -24.55 -9.06 22.75
CA SER A 311 -25.64 -8.18 23.14
C SER A 311 -27.03 -8.74 22.81
N ALA A 312 -27.12 -9.56 21.77
CA ALA A 312 -28.35 -10.22 21.33
C ALA A 312 -28.03 -11.37 20.35
N ASP A 313 -28.94 -12.34 20.26
CA ASP A 313 -28.85 -13.43 19.30
C ASP A 313 -28.84 -12.90 17.86
N GLY A 314 -28.09 -13.57 16.99
CA GLY A 314 -28.02 -13.18 15.59
C GLY A 314 -27.31 -14.20 14.72
N GLN A 315 -27.53 -14.11 13.41
CA GLN A 315 -26.87 -14.96 12.43
C GLN A 315 -26.56 -14.21 11.14
N VAL A 316 -25.35 -14.44 10.60
CA VAL A 316 -24.93 -13.87 9.32
C VAL A 316 -23.98 -14.80 8.59
N THR A 317 -24.01 -14.79 7.25
CA THR A 317 -23.09 -15.58 6.41
C THR A 317 -22.12 -14.65 5.70
N LEU A 318 -20.81 -14.87 5.88
CA LEU A 318 -19.74 -14.04 5.33
C LEU A 318 -18.75 -14.85 4.49
N ASN A 319 -18.02 -14.15 3.64
CA ASN A 319 -16.85 -14.73 2.98
C ASN A 319 -15.68 -14.85 3.99
N SER A 320 -15.25 -16.06 4.25
CA SER A 320 -14.19 -16.39 5.21
C SER A 320 -12.85 -15.74 4.90
N ARG A 321 -12.54 -15.51 3.61
CA ARG A 321 -11.33 -14.84 3.18
C ARG A 321 -11.31 -13.39 3.63
N TYR A 322 -12.41 -12.64 3.41
CA TYR A 322 -12.50 -11.24 3.81
C TYR A 322 -12.38 -11.08 5.33
N LEU A 323 -13.05 -11.96 6.08
CA LEU A 323 -12.92 -11.96 7.53
C LEU A 323 -11.50 -12.29 7.99
N THR A 324 -10.87 -13.30 7.40
CA THR A 324 -9.47 -13.67 7.73
C THR A 324 -8.51 -12.53 7.43
N GLU A 325 -8.65 -11.86 6.29
CA GLU A 325 -7.77 -10.75 5.88
C GLU A 325 -7.85 -9.58 6.86
N VAL A 326 -9.03 -9.14 7.28
CA VAL A 326 -9.17 -8.05 8.25
C VAL A 326 -8.65 -8.45 9.64
N LEU A 327 -8.92 -9.67 10.10
CA LEU A 327 -8.44 -10.16 11.39
C LEU A 327 -6.90 -10.26 11.46
N ASN A 328 -6.23 -10.42 10.33
CA ASN A 328 -4.76 -10.44 10.28
C ASN A 328 -4.12 -9.04 10.41
N ILE A 329 -4.84 -7.98 10.04
CA ILE A 329 -4.28 -6.62 9.98
C ILE A 329 -4.75 -5.69 11.09
N ILE A 330 -5.87 -6.02 11.77
CA ILE A 330 -6.37 -5.23 12.89
C ILE A 330 -5.42 -5.41 14.08
N ASP A 331 -5.01 -4.31 14.71
CA ASP A 331 -4.00 -4.29 15.77
C ASP A 331 -4.68 -4.05 17.12
N ALA A 332 -5.39 -5.06 17.61
CA ALA A 332 -6.09 -5.03 18.89
C ALA A 332 -6.17 -6.43 19.50
N ASP A 333 -6.24 -6.52 20.83
CA ASP A 333 -6.47 -7.77 21.54
C ASP A 333 -7.93 -8.20 21.51
N GLU A 334 -8.85 -7.23 21.60
CA GLU A 334 -10.30 -7.43 21.51
C GLU A 334 -10.87 -6.57 20.37
N ILE A 335 -11.84 -7.13 19.67
CA ILE A 335 -12.56 -6.48 18.58
C ILE A 335 -14.05 -6.49 18.83
N VAL A 336 -14.74 -5.55 18.21
CA VAL A 336 -16.19 -5.50 18.09
C VAL A 336 -16.58 -5.96 16.70
N PHE A 337 -17.34 -7.04 16.61
CA PHE A 337 -18.00 -7.50 15.40
C PHE A 337 -19.51 -7.27 15.55
N SER A 338 -20.12 -6.51 14.66
CA SER A 338 -21.52 -6.13 14.78
C SER A 338 -22.28 -6.19 13.47
N PHE A 339 -23.59 -6.48 13.51
CA PHE A 339 -24.45 -6.55 12.34
C PHE A 339 -25.95 -6.38 12.70
N ASN A 340 -26.77 -6.11 11.64
CA ASN A 340 -28.23 -5.97 11.73
C ASN A 340 -28.89 -7.05 10.86
N GLY A 341 -29.20 -8.21 11.46
CA GLY A 341 -29.78 -9.34 10.75
C GLY A 341 -28.87 -9.94 9.66
N LYS A 342 -29.46 -10.73 8.75
CA LYS A 342 -28.71 -11.60 7.82
C LYS A 342 -28.14 -10.92 6.57
N LEU A 343 -28.70 -9.76 6.18
CA LEU A 343 -28.42 -9.14 4.89
C LEU A 343 -27.82 -7.73 5.00
N SER A 344 -27.66 -7.19 6.20
CA SER A 344 -27.09 -5.89 6.45
C SER A 344 -25.55 -5.95 6.56
N PRO A 345 -24.84 -4.88 6.22
CA PRO A 345 -23.39 -4.84 6.33
C PRO A 345 -22.90 -5.20 7.74
N CYS A 346 -21.89 -6.06 7.83
CA CYS A 346 -21.22 -6.38 9.08
C CYS A 346 -20.05 -5.42 9.30
N VAL A 347 -19.89 -4.94 10.52
CA VAL A 347 -18.87 -3.97 10.92
C VAL A 347 -17.87 -4.62 11.86
N ILE A 348 -16.59 -4.37 11.62
CA ILE A 348 -15.49 -4.81 12.49
C ILE A 348 -14.70 -3.58 12.90
N ARG A 349 -14.48 -3.42 14.21
CA ARG A 349 -13.70 -2.33 14.82
C ARG A 349 -12.84 -2.85 15.96
N GLU A 350 -11.84 -2.09 16.34
CA GLU A 350 -11.09 -2.28 17.58
C GLU A 350 -12.00 -1.97 18.77
N GLN A 351 -11.88 -2.74 19.87
CA GLN A 351 -12.64 -2.50 21.11
C GLN A 351 -11.97 -1.39 21.94
N ILE A 352 -12.04 -0.15 21.44
CA ILE A 352 -11.52 1.06 22.09
C ILE A 352 -12.54 2.20 22.01
N LYS A 353 -12.38 3.23 22.84
CA LYS A 353 -13.34 4.34 22.95
C LYS A 353 -13.58 5.09 21.64
N ASN A 354 -12.55 5.30 20.83
CA ASN A 354 -12.62 6.04 19.57
C ASN A 354 -11.81 5.30 18.51
N PRO A 355 -12.33 4.20 17.93
CA PRO A 355 -11.62 3.46 16.91
C PRO A 355 -11.37 4.36 15.69
N ASP A 356 -10.19 4.28 15.16
CA ASP A 356 -9.78 5.01 13.96
C ASP A 356 -9.85 4.16 12.70
N TYR A 357 -10.18 2.87 12.85
CA TYR A 357 -10.36 1.90 11.77
C TYR A 357 -11.75 1.28 11.80
N THR A 358 -12.41 1.26 10.65
CA THR A 358 -13.68 0.58 10.44
C THR A 358 -13.57 -0.32 9.20
N HIS A 359 -13.91 -1.59 9.37
CA HIS A 359 -14.01 -2.52 8.26
C HIS A 359 -15.44 -3.02 8.11
N ILE A 360 -15.91 -3.08 6.87
CA ILE A 360 -17.24 -3.58 6.53
C ILE A 360 -17.10 -4.79 5.61
N ILE A 361 -17.91 -5.82 5.86
CA ILE A 361 -18.06 -6.97 4.96
C ILE A 361 -19.54 -7.12 4.64
N MET A 362 -19.87 -7.17 3.35
CA MET A 362 -21.22 -7.45 2.88
C MET A 362 -21.53 -8.93 3.07
N PRO A 363 -22.70 -9.28 3.64
CA PRO A 363 -23.10 -10.67 3.79
C PRO A 363 -23.31 -11.36 2.46
N LEU A 364 -23.09 -12.66 2.44
CA LEU A 364 -23.46 -13.51 1.32
C LEU A 364 -24.98 -13.79 1.41
N LYS A 365 -25.64 -13.79 0.26
CA LYS A 365 -27.02 -14.27 0.17
C LYS A 365 -26.99 -15.81 0.33
N SER A 366 -27.48 -16.30 1.45
CA SER A 366 -27.68 -17.74 1.72
C SER A 366 -28.97 -18.22 1.08
#